data_ddf2df19c6a4304435d8f791be90e530
#
_entry.id   ddf2df19c6a4304435d8f791be90e530
#
_cell.length_a   1.000
_cell.length_b   1.000
_cell.length_c   1.000
_cell.angle_alpha   90.00
_cell.angle_beta   90.00
_cell.angle_gamma   90.00
#
_symmetry.space_group_name_H-M   'P 1'
#
loop_
_entity.id
_entity.type
_entity.pdbx_description
1 polymer ?
#
loop_
_entity_poly.entity_id
_entity_poly.type
_entity_poly.pdbx_seq_one_letter_code
_entity_poly.pdbx_strand_id
1 'polypeptide(L)'
;MKQYLIDDFNISKNIVKLRKKAGMTQDYVAIKLQTMGINISRSRLSMIELGRLNIPVSMLVALKIIFKCDYSSFFKDLEEMLLIE
;
A
#
# COMPACT_ATOMS: atom_id res chain seq x y z
N MET A 1 11.37 13.12 17.82
CA MET A 1 11.55 13.27 17.00
C MET A 1 11.50 12.33 16.04
N LYS A 2 11.66 11.28 16.18
CA LYS A 2 11.74 10.32 15.22
C LYS A 2 10.45 9.71 14.85
N GLN A 3 9.40 9.89 15.62
CA GLN A 3 8.15 9.24 15.30
C GLN A 3 7.57 9.69 13.98
N TYR A 4 7.72 10.95 13.64
CA TYR A 4 7.15 11.35 12.39
C TYR A 4 7.94 10.83 11.21
N LEU A 5 9.15 10.39 11.44
CA LEU A 5 9.88 9.72 10.39
C LEU A 5 9.25 8.39 10.06
N ILE A 6 8.60 7.77 11.03
CA ILE A 6 7.94 6.51 10.80
C ILE A 6 6.83 6.67 9.79
N ASP A 7 6.14 7.80 9.82
CA ASP A 7 5.08 8.05 8.84
C ASP A 7 5.64 8.05 7.43
N ASP A 8 6.87 8.50 7.28
CA ASP A 8 7.49 8.52 5.96
C ASP A 8 7.88 7.14 5.49
N PHE A 9 7.92 6.20 6.41
CA PHE A 9 8.31 4.84 6.07
C PHE A 9 7.13 3.97 5.74
N ASN A 10 5.92 4.52 5.67
CA ASN A 10 4.81 3.70 5.26
C ASN A 10 4.93 3.41 3.77
N ILE A 11 4.24 2.38 3.34
CA ILE A 11 4.35 1.90 1.96
C ILE A 11 3.28 2.51 1.06
N SER A 12 2.59 3.53 1.52
CA SER A 12 1.45 4.08 0.80
C SER A 12 1.82 4.55 -0.60
N LYS A 13 2.95 5.23 -0.73
CA LYS A 13 3.36 5.73 -2.05
C LYS A 13 3.64 4.59 -3.01
N ASN A 14 4.23 3.52 -2.51
CA ASN A 14 4.53 2.38 -3.36
C ASN A 14 3.25 1.66 -3.77
N ILE A 15 2.26 1.62 -2.88
CA ILE A 15 0.96 1.04 -3.23
C ILE A 15 0.34 1.81 -4.38
N VAL A 16 0.37 3.15 -4.31
CA VAL A 16 -0.19 3.98 -5.39
C VAL A 16 0.54 3.71 -6.71
N LYS A 17 1.87 3.66 -6.65
CA LYS A 17 2.66 3.41 -7.86
C LYS A 17 2.34 2.06 -8.46
N LEU A 18 2.25 1.04 -7.63
CA LEU A 18 1.96 -0.31 -8.11
C LEU A 18 0.56 -0.39 -8.70
N ARG A 19 -0.41 0.26 -8.06
CA ARG A 19 -1.78 0.26 -8.57
C ARG A 19 -1.83 0.94 -9.93
N LYS A 20 -1.21 2.09 -10.06
CA LYS A 20 -1.21 2.83 -11.32
C LYS A 20 -0.46 2.09 -12.41
N LYS A 21 0.66 1.47 -12.05
CA LYS A 21 1.41 0.68 -13.01
C LYS A 21 0.59 -0.50 -13.53
N ALA A 22 -0.25 -1.05 -12.66
CA ALA A 22 -1.13 -2.16 -13.05
C ALA A 22 -2.35 -1.67 -13.83
N GLY A 23 -2.53 -0.36 -13.99
CA GLY A 23 -3.65 0.17 -14.72
C GLY A 23 -4.98 0.05 -13.99
N MET A 24 -4.95 0.00 -12.67
CA MET A 24 -6.15 -0.23 -11.88
C MET A 24 -6.62 1.02 -11.18
N THR A 25 -7.95 1.18 -11.07
CA THR A 25 -8.54 2.26 -10.30
C THR A 25 -8.67 1.82 -8.85
N GLN A 26 -8.89 2.81 -7.96
CA GLN A 26 -9.15 2.50 -6.56
C GLN A 26 -10.42 1.66 -6.41
N ASP A 27 -11.46 1.97 -7.19
CA ASP A 27 -12.70 1.20 -7.15
C ASP A 27 -12.46 -0.26 -7.49
N TYR A 28 -11.71 -0.50 -8.56
CA TYR A 28 -11.44 -1.85 -9.00
C TYR A 28 -10.70 -2.63 -7.91
N VAL A 29 -9.68 -2.00 -7.32
CA VAL A 29 -8.89 -2.67 -6.28
C VAL A 29 -9.73 -2.93 -5.05
N ALA A 30 -10.58 -1.97 -4.65
CA ALA A 30 -11.44 -2.17 -3.49
C ALA A 30 -12.39 -3.35 -3.71
N ILE A 31 -12.96 -3.46 -4.91
CA ILE A 31 -13.84 -4.58 -5.23
C ILE A 31 -13.09 -5.89 -5.21
N LYS A 32 -11.88 -5.93 -5.76
CA LYS A 32 -11.08 -7.14 -5.75
C LYS A 32 -10.75 -7.57 -4.32
N LEU A 33 -10.40 -6.61 -3.48
CA LEU A 33 -10.11 -6.90 -2.08
C LEU A 33 -11.33 -7.50 -1.39
N GLN A 34 -12.51 -6.95 -1.67
CA GLN A 34 -13.74 -7.47 -1.09
C GLN A 34 -14.00 -8.91 -1.52
N THR A 35 -13.73 -9.24 -2.78
CA THR A 35 -13.91 -10.62 -3.24
C THR A 35 -12.93 -11.57 -2.57
N MET A 36 -11.85 -11.06 -2.02
CA MET A 36 -10.87 -11.87 -1.30
C MET A 36 -11.13 -11.89 0.20
N GLY A 37 -12.26 -11.37 0.62
CA GLY A 37 -12.64 -11.39 2.03
C GLY A 37 -12.13 -10.23 2.85
N ILE A 38 -11.54 -9.22 2.21
CA ILE A 38 -11.06 -8.05 2.93
C ILE A 38 -12.10 -6.95 2.82
N ASN A 39 -12.74 -6.65 3.95
CA ASN A 39 -13.84 -5.72 3.97
C ASN A 39 -13.31 -4.29 4.02
N ILE A 40 -13.16 -3.69 2.85
CA ILE A 40 -12.63 -2.34 2.75
C ILE A 40 -13.44 -1.58 1.72
N SER A 41 -13.70 -0.30 2.00
CA SER A 41 -14.36 0.59 1.07
C SER A 41 -13.32 1.32 0.24
N ARG A 42 -13.75 1.91 -0.86
CA ARG A 42 -12.87 2.75 -1.65
C ARG A 42 -12.33 3.92 -0.83
N SER A 43 -13.19 4.51 0.01
CA SER A 43 -12.75 5.62 0.86
C SER A 43 -11.61 5.21 1.78
N ARG A 44 -11.72 4.02 2.35
CA ARG A 44 -10.71 3.54 3.26
C ARG A 44 -9.42 3.23 2.51
N LEU A 45 -9.53 2.65 1.33
CA LEU A 45 -8.35 2.42 0.50
C LEU A 45 -7.67 3.75 0.17
N SER A 46 -8.46 4.78 -0.14
CA SER A 46 -7.91 6.10 -0.40
C SER A 46 -7.12 6.63 0.79
N MET A 47 -7.64 6.42 2.00
CA MET A 47 -6.95 6.88 3.21
C MET A 47 -5.63 6.14 3.39
N ILE A 48 -5.59 4.86 3.07
CA ILE A 48 -4.36 4.08 3.14
C ILE A 48 -3.36 4.62 2.11
N GLU A 49 -3.82 4.91 0.91
CA GLU A 49 -2.94 5.42 -0.15
C GLU A 49 -2.40 6.82 0.18
N LEU A 50 -3.13 7.56 0.99
CA LEU A 50 -2.67 8.87 1.45
C LEU A 50 -1.75 8.78 2.66
N GLY A 51 -1.54 7.58 3.18
CA GLY A 51 -0.69 7.39 4.34
C GLY A 51 -1.37 7.75 5.65
N ARG A 52 -2.69 7.87 5.66
CA ARG A 52 -3.44 8.27 6.87
C ARG A 52 -3.94 7.09 7.68
N LEU A 53 -3.91 5.90 7.12
CA LEU A 53 -4.27 4.68 7.82
C LEU A 53 -3.22 3.63 7.55
N ASN A 54 -2.96 2.81 8.55
CA ASN A 54 -2.03 1.71 8.39
C ASN A 54 -2.68 0.59 7.59
N ILE A 55 -1.86 -0.17 6.89
CA ILE A 55 -2.35 -1.29 6.12
C ILE A 55 -2.21 -2.58 6.92
N PRO A 56 -3.28 -3.36 7.05
CA PRO A 56 -3.18 -4.67 7.68
C PRO A 56 -2.34 -5.62 6.84
N VAL A 57 -1.68 -6.57 7.48
CA VAL A 57 -0.84 -7.53 6.77
C VAL A 57 -1.65 -8.32 5.76
N SER A 58 -2.88 -8.71 6.13
CA SER A 58 -3.72 -9.49 5.22
C SER A 58 -3.99 -8.72 3.93
N MET A 59 -4.17 -7.41 4.03
CA MET A 59 -4.42 -6.59 2.85
C MET A 59 -3.16 -6.49 1.99
N LEU A 60 -1.99 -6.42 2.63
CA LEU A 60 -0.73 -6.39 1.89
C LEU A 60 -0.56 -7.66 1.06
N VAL A 61 -0.87 -8.81 1.67
CA VAL A 61 -0.79 -10.09 0.96
C VAL A 61 -1.76 -10.09 -0.22
N ALA A 62 -2.97 -9.60 -0.02
CA ALA A 62 -3.96 -9.55 -1.08
C ALA A 62 -3.52 -8.62 -2.21
N LEU A 63 -2.96 -7.47 -1.87
CA LEU A 63 -2.48 -6.53 -2.88
C LEU A 63 -1.34 -7.10 -3.69
N LYS A 64 -0.46 -7.87 -3.04
CA LYS A 64 0.62 -8.53 -3.77
C LYS A 64 0.05 -9.43 -4.86
N ILE A 65 -1.01 -10.15 -4.54
CA ILE A 65 -1.66 -11.04 -5.50
C ILE A 65 -2.34 -10.23 -6.60
N ILE A 66 -3.07 -9.19 -6.22
CA ILE A 66 -3.81 -8.37 -7.18
C ILE A 66 -2.87 -7.67 -8.16
N PHE A 67 -1.78 -7.08 -7.65
CA PHE A 67 -0.85 -6.34 -8.49
C PHE A 67 0.15 -7.26 -9.19
N LYS A 68 0.21 -8.54 -8.80
CA LYS A 68 1.13 -9.51 -9.39
C LYS A 68 2.57 -9.02 -9.28
N CYS A 69 2.93 -8.59 -8.09
CA CYS A 69 4.27 -8.08 -7.83
C CYS A 69 4.92 -8.86 -6.70
N ASP A 70 6.17 -8.55 -6.40
CA ASP A 70 6.86 -9.12 -5.27
C ASP A 70 6.66 -8.24 -4.04
N TYR A 71 6.76 -8.84 -2.86
CA TYR A 71 6.66 -8.05 -1.63
C TYR A 71 7.70 -6.94 -1.59
N SER A 72 8.88 -7.19 -2.14
CA SER A 72 9.93 -6.17 -2.15
C SER A 72 9.50 -4.89 -2.85
N SER A 73 8.56 -4.99 -3.79
CA SER A 73 8.07 -3.81 -4.50
C SER A 73 7.37 -2.83 -3.57
N PHE A 74 6.75 -3.33 -2.49
CA PHE A 74 6.08 -2.46 -1.53
C PHE A 74 7.08 -1.68 -0.68
N PHE A 75 8.28 -2.21 -0.54
CA PHE A 75 9.29 -1.62 0.34
C PHE A 75 10.42 -0.94 -0.43
N LYS A 76 10.24 -0.78 -1.71
CA LYS A 76 11.26 -0.18 -2.55
C LYS A 76 11.62 1.20 -2.04
N ASP A 77 12.92 1.46 -1.98
CA ASP A 77 13.48 2.74 -1.58
C ASP A 77 13.33 3.07 -0.09
N LEU A 78 12.67 2.22 0.69
CA LEU A 78 12.52 2.50 2.11
C LEU A 78 13.83 2.28 2.88
N GLU A 79 14.62 1.30 2.45
CA GLU A 79 15.91 1.06 3.10
C GLU A 79 16.82 2.26 3.03
N GLU A 80 16.78 2.94 1.91
CA GLU A 80 17.63 4.11 1.71
C GLU A 80 17.31 5.22 2.68
N MET A 81 16.03 5.30 3.09
CA MET A 81 15.63 6.32 4.04
C MET A 81 16.26 6.09 5.40
N LEU A 82 16.50 4.83 5.75
CA LEU A 82 17.14 4.51 7.02
C LEU A 82 18.63 4.68 6.97
N LEU A 83 19.22 4.63 5.78
CA LEU A 83 20.66 4.74 5.64
C LEU A 83 21.17 6.16 5.55
N ILE A 84 20.26 7.13 5.41
CA ILE A 84 20.63 8.52 5.33
C ILE A 84 20.96 9.02 6.73
N GLU A 85 22.12 9.61 6.88
CA GLU A 85 22.55 10.13 8.17
C GLU A 85 22.28 11.58 8.34
#